data_6ebcf94baaef19a4a929a9ea1f618a1c
#
_entry.id   6ebcf94baaef19a4a929a9ea1f618a1c
#
_cell.length_a   1.000
_cell.length_b   1.000
_cell.length_c   1.000
_cell.angle_alpha   90.00
_cell.angle_beta   90.00
_cell.angle_gamma   90.00
#
_symmetry.space_group_name_H-M   'P 1'
#
loop_
_entity.id
_entity.type
_entity.pdbx_description
1 polymer ?
#
loop_
_entity_poly.entity_id
_entity_poly.type
_entity_poly.pdbx_seq_one_letter_code
_entity_poly.pdbx_strand_id
1 'polypeptide(L)'
;MTVAGAAEAKNVRRRVRPDVALDEVDHKILRALTEDARVPNNVLAAQAGVAPSTCLMRVRRLQDAGVIRGYHAELAPEALGRPLQAIVSVRLQAHARARIGSFAQRFATLPGVLNVFFLAGVDDFQIHMAAKSPDDLRDFVVKNLSASRDVAATETNLIFEHITGTLL
;
A
#
# COMPACT_ATOMS: atom_id res chain seq x y z
N MET A 1 -22.69 -20.06 14.33
CA MET A 1 -22.33 -18.79 15.00
C MET A 1 -21.51 -17.96 14.01
N THR A 2 -22.17 -16.93 13.49
CA THR A 2 -21.71 -16.06 12.42
C THR A 2 -20.75 -15.04 12.99
N VAL A 3 -19.50 -14.99 12.52
CA VAL A 3 -18.62 -13.84 12.74
C VAL A 3 -18.56 -13.05 11.43
N ALA A 4 -19.59 -12.24 11.23
CA ALA A 4 -19.55 -11.15 10.27
C ALA A 4 -18.87 -9.97 10.93
N GLY A 5 -17.71 -9.61 10.44
CA GLY A 5 -16.96 -8.42 10.80
C GLY A 5 -16.09 -8.06 9.63
N ALA A 6 -16.71 -7.69 8.50
CA ALA A 6 -16.00 -7.04 7.41
C ALA A 6 -15.42 -5.74 7.95
N ALA A 7 -14.12 -5.74 8.23
CA ALA A 7 -13.38 -4.51 8.40
C ALA A 7 -13.45 -3.75 7.08
N GLU A 8 -14.38 -2.82 7.01
CA GLU A 8 -14.49 -1.82 5.96
C GLU A 8 -13.11 -1.15 5.84
N ALA A 9 -12.40 -1.49 4.78
CA ALA A 9 -11.09 -0.90 4.49
C ALA A 9 -11.30 0.60 4.29
N LYS A 10 -11.19 1.38 5.36
CA LYS A 10 -11.09 2.83 5.34
C LYS A 10 -9.76 3.25 4.71
N ASN A 11 -9.55 2.90 3.47
CA ASN A 11 -8.52 3.51 2.64
C ASN A 11 -9.06 4.84 2.08
N VAL A 12 -9.56 5.68 2.97
CA VAL A 12 -9.74 7.09 2.65
C VAL A 12 -8.34 7.65 2.54
N ARG A 13 -7.83 7.75 1.30
CA ARG A 13 -6.62 8.52 1.01
C ARG A 13 -6.83 9.91 1.60
N ARG A 14 -6.33 10.13 2.82
CA ARG A 14 -6.24 11.48 3.38
C ARG A 14 -5.38 12.27 2.40
N ARG A 15 -6.01 13.18 1.66
CA ARG A 15 -5.28 14.05 0.73
C ARG A 15 -4.31 14.87 1.58
N VAL A 16 -3.04 14.82 1.25
CA VAL A 16 -2.04 15.71 1.83
C VAL A 16 -2.53 17.14 1.58
N ARG A 17 -2.54 17.99 2.61
CA ARG A 17 -2.83 19.40 2.42
C ARG A 17 -1.71 20.02 1.60
N PRO A 18 -2.00 20.67 0.46
CA PRO A 18 -0.96 21.12 -0.47
C PRO A 18 -0.06 22.24 0.07
N ASP A 19 -0.42 22.83 1.20
CA ASP A 19 0.21 24.00 1.84
C ASP A 19 1.08 23.66 3.07
N VAL A 20 1.37 22.37 3.33
CA VAL A 20 2.22 21.99 4.46
C VAL A 20 3.69 22.15 4.09
N ALA A 21 4.26 23.29 4.48
CA ALA A 21 5.70 23.45 4.47
C ALA A 21 6.33 22.57 5.56
N LEU A 22 7.31 21.75 5.18
CA LEU A 22 8.11 20.93 6.09
C LEU A 22 9.45 21.65 6.33
N ASP A 23 9.83 21.79 7.60
CA ASP A 23 11.14 22.28 7.98
C ASP A 23 12.15 21.14 8.23
N GLU A 24 13.39 21.48 8.55
CA GLU A 24 14.44 20.52 8.80
C GLU A 24 14.13 19.59 9.99
N VAL A 25 13.48 20.10 11.02
CA VAL A 25 13.06 19.31 12.19
C VAL A 25 11.99 18.28 11.80
N ASP A 26 11.04 18.67 10.95
CA ASP A 26 10.03 17.76 10.42
C ASP A 26 10.66 16.63 9.60
N HIS A 27 11.66 16.95 8.76
CA HIS A 27 12.39 15.93 8.00
C HIS A 27 13.16 14.96 8.90
N LYS A 28 13.79 15.44 9.98
CA LYS A 28 14.45 14.56 10.98
C LYS A 28 13.45 13.63 11.65
N ILE A 29 12.30 14.16 12.07
CA ILE A 29 11.21 13.37 12.67
C ILE A 29 10.72 12.30 11.68
N LEU A 30 10.43 12.68 10.44
CA LEU A 30 9.93 11.77 9.43
C LEU A 30 10.95 10.66 9.11
N ARG A 31 12.23 11.00 8.98
CA ARG A 31 13.29 10.02 8.73
C ARG A 31 13.38 8.99 9.86
N ALA A 32 13.43 9.44 11.12
CA ALA A 32 13.47 8.54 12.25
C ALA A 32 12.22 7.62 12.33
N LEU A 33 11.04 8.17 12.01
CA LEU A 33 9.79 7.37 11.97
C LEU A 33 9.70 6.41 10.79
N THR A 34 10.42 6.64 9.69
CA THR A 34 10.52 5.66 8.59
C THR A 34 11.46 4.51 8.94
N GLU A 35 12.47 4.74 9.79
CA GLU A 35 13.36 3.69 10.29
C GLU A 35 12.70 2.87 11.41
N ASP A 36 12.11 3.54 12.41
CA ASP A 36 11.36 2.90 13.49
C ASP A 36 10.09 3.68 13.84
N ALA A 37 8.96 3.20 13.35
CA ALA A 37 7.64 3.79 13.63
C ALA A 37 7.21 3.69 15.11
N ARG A 38 7.96 2.94 15.96
CA ARG A 38 7.69 2.73 17.40
C ARG A 38 8.68 3.44 18.29
N VAL A 39 9.58 4.26 17.75
CA VAL A 39 10.56 5.02 18.53
C VAL A 39 9.84 5.85 19.60
N PRO A 40 10.27 5.80 20.90
CA PRO A 40 9.69 6.60 21.95
C PRO A 40 9.83 8.10 21.69
N ASN A 41 8.82 8.89 22.04
CA ASN A 41 8.80 10.34 21.75
C ASN A 41 10.00 11.11 22.33
N ASN A 42 10.51 10.72 23.51
CA ASN A 42 11.70 11.34 24.09
C ASN A 42 12.96 11.09 23.26
N VAL A 43 13.11 9.89 22.68
CA VAL A 43 14.22 9.52 21.79
C VAL A 43 14.09 10.27 20.47
N LEU A 44 12.89 10.26 19.89
CA LEU A 44 12.58 11.00 18.66
C LEU A 44 12.87 12.51 18.80
N ALA A 45 12.47 13.09 19.93
CA ALA A 45 12.72 14.50 20.23
C ALA A 45 14.22 14.81 20.33
N ALA A 46 14.98 13.95 21.00
CA ALA A 46 16.42 14.08 21.11
C ALA A 46 17.11 14.00 19.72
N GLN A 47 16.72 13.06 18.88
CA GLN A 47 17.22 12.93 17.48
C GLN A 47 16.88 14.16 16.63
N ALA A 48 15.69 14.73 16.83
CA ALA A 48 15.25 15.91 16.08
C ALA A 48 15.81 17.23 16.66
N GLY A 49 16.41 17.20 17.87
CA GLY A 49 16.97 18.37 18.52
C GLY A 49 15.92 19.32 19.11
N VAL A 50 14.80 18.82 19.60
CA VAL A 50 13.69 19.61 20.16
C VAL A 50 13.19 19.04 21.49
N ALA A 51 12.40 19.84 22.23
CA ALA A 51 11.76 19.36 23.46
C ALA A 51 10.70 18.29 23.14
N PRO A 52 10.46 17.30 24.02
CA PRO A 52 9.48 16.22 23.81
C PRO A 52 8.06 16.69 23.52
N SER A 53 7.62 17.78 24.18
CA SER A 53 6.30 18.39 23.89
C SER A 53 6.21 18.98 22.48
N THR A 54 7.28 19.62 22.03
CA THR A 54 7.39 20.17 20.67
C THR A 54 7.37 19.06 19.62
N CYS A 55 8.12 17.98 19.88
CA CYS A 55 8.13 16.81 18.99
C CYS A 55 6.73 16.21 18.86
N LEU A 56 6.04 15.95 19.96
CA LEU A 56 4.69 15.40 19.96
C LEU A 56 3.69 16.28 19.19
N MET A 57 3.78 17.61 19.36
CA MET A 57 2.94 18.55 18.62
C MET A 57 3.22 18.49 17.12
N ARG A 58 4.49 18.41 16.70
CA ARG A 58 4.87 18.29 15.31
C ARG A 58 4.39 16.99 14.68
N VAL A 59 4.55 15.85 15.35
CA VAL A 59 4.04 14.55 14.89
C VAL A 59 2.53 14.60 14.66
N ARG A 60 1.78 15.18 15.61
CA ARG A 60 0.32 15.36 15.45
C ARG A 60 -0.01 16.25 14.25
N ARG A 61 0.68 17.37 14.10
CA ARG A 61 0.52 18.25 12.92
C ARG A 61 0.74 17.50 11.60
N LEU A 62 1.81 16.69 11.51
CA LEU A 62 2.14 15.90 10.33
C LEU A 62 1.09 14.81 10.04
N GLN A 63 0.51 14.22 11.09
CA GLN A 63 -0.61 13.28 10.96
C GLN A 63 -1.89 13.99 10.49
N ASP A 64 -2.24 15.13 11.08
CA ASP A 64 -3.43 15.89 10.72
C ASP A 64 -3.35 16.47 9.31
N ALA A 65 -2.16 16.80 8.88
CA ALA A 65 -1.87 17.24 7.52
C ALA A 65 -1.87 16.09 6.48
N GLY A 66 -1.88 14.84 6.93
CA GLY A 66 -1.83 13.66 6.06
C GLY A 66 -0.44 13.34 5.50
N VAL A 67 0.62 14.01 6.00
CA VAL A 67 2.02 13.67 5.69
C VAL A 67 2.35 12.30 6.26
N ILE A 68 2.06 12.07 7.55
CA ILE A 68 2.07 10.74 8.15
C ILE A 68 0.68 10.15 7.95
N ARG A 69 0.57 9.15 7.08
CA ARG A 69 -0.70 8.50 6.74
C ARG A 69 -1.11 7.40 7.70
N GLY A 70 -0.17 6.87 8.48
CA GLY A 70 -0.40 5.79 9.44
C GLY A 70 0.90 5.07 9.78
N TYR A 71 0.78 4.12 10.71
CA TYR A 71 1.83 3.20 11.12
C TYR A 71 1.34 1.79 10.85
N HIS A 72 2.11 1.00 10.13
CA HIS A 72 1.73 -0.35 9.73
C HIS A 72 2.87 -1.32 10.00
N ALA A 73 2.53 -2.54 10.40
CA ALA A 73 3.50 -3.62 10.44
C ALA A 73 3.79 -4.10 9.02
N GLU A 74 5.04 -4.29 8.69
CA GLU A 74 5.47 -5.03 7.52
C GLU A 74 5.45 -6.52 7.88
N LEU A 75 4.75 -7.30 7.06
CA LEU A 75 4.58 -8.74 7.28
C LEU A 75 5.33 -9.50 6.18
N ALA A 76 6.06 -10.53 6.59
CA ALA A 76 6.70 -11.45 5.66
C ALA A 76 5.65 -12.40 5.05
N PRO A 77 5.33 -12.31 3.75
CA PRO A 77 4.30 -13.15 3.13
C PRO A 77 4.61 -14.64 3.23
N GLU A 78 5.88 -15.01 3.17
CA GLU A 78 6.34 -16.38 3.33
C GLU A 78 6.01 -16.95 4.72
N ALA A 79 6.13 -16.17 5.79
CA ALA A 79 5.73 -16.57 7.14
C ALA A 79 4.21 -16.80 7.26
N LEU A 80 3.42 -16.21 6.35
CA LEU A 80 1.98 -16.41 6.22
C LEU A 80 1.61 -17.52 5.22
N GLY A 81 2.59 -18.34 4.80
CA GLY A 81 2.40 -19.42 3.85
C GLY A 81 2.19 -18.96 2.39
N ARG A 82 2.66 -17.76 2.04
CA ARG A 82 2.59 -17.18 0.69
C ARG A 82 3.96 -16.76 0.16
N PRO A 83 4.87 -17.72 -0.10
CA PRO A 83 6.25 -17.40 -0.46
C PRO A 83 6.42 -16.88 -1.88
N LEU A 84 5.42 -17.09 -2.76
CA LEU A 84 5.50 -16.67 -4.15
C LEU A 84 4.89 -15.28 -4.32
N GLN A 85 5.67 -14.31 -4.76
CA GLN A 85 5.18 -12.99 -5.07
C GLN A 85 5.17 -12.71 -6.58
N ALA A 86 4.20 -11.96 -7.04
CA ALA A 86 4.07 -11.61 -8.44
C ALA A 86 3.46 -10.22 -8.64
N ILE A 87 3.78 -9.60 -9.78
CA ILE A 87 3.05 -8.45 -10.31
C ILE A 87 2.21 -8.94 -11.47
N VAL A 88 0.89 -8.73 -11.38
CA VAL A 88 -0.04 -9.03 -12.46
C VAL A 88 -0.48 -7.71 -13.07
N SER A 89 -0.03 -7.46 -14.30
CA SER A 89 -0.51 -6.35 -15.13
C SER A 89 -1.88 -6.68 -15.69
N VAL A 90 -2.81 -5.71 -15.65
CA VAL A 90 -4.19 -5.88 -16.10
C VAL A 90 -4.54 -4.75 -17.04
N ARG A 91 -5.01 -5.11 -18.24
CA ARG A 91 -5.59 -4.19 -19.22
C ARG A 91 -7.09 -4.41 -19.27
N LEU A 92 -7.86 -3.33 -19.15
CA LEU A 92 -9.30 -3.37 -19.26
C LEU A 92 -9.76 -3.20 -20.71
N GLN A 93 -10.92 -3.75 -21.01
CA GLN A 93 -11.65 -3.43 -22.23
C GLN A 93 -12.08 -1.95 -22.22
N ALA A 94 -12.18 -1.34 -23.41
CA ALA A 94 -12.52 0.09 -23.55
C ALA A 94 -13.82 0.46 -22.83
N HIS A 95 -14.85 -0.38 -22.89
CA HIS A 95 -16.14 -0.14 -22.23
C HIS A 95 -16.07 -0.19 -20.70
N ALA A 96 -15.07 -0.87 -20.14
CA ALA A 96 -14.91 -1.02 -18.69
C ALA A 96 -14.17 0.16 -18.04
N ARG A 97 -13.40 0.94 -18.80
CA ARG A 97 -12.58 2.05 -18.29
C ARG A 97 -13.38 3.15 -17.60
N ALA A 98 -14.64 3.36 -17.96
CA ALA A 98 -15.51 4.30 -17.26
C ALA A 98 -15.74 3.96 -15.77
N ARG A 99 -15.52 2.70 -15.38
CA ARG A 99 -15.70 2.19 -14.02
C ARG A 99 -14.37 1.86 -13.31
N ILE A 100 -13.29 2.47 -13.72
CA ILE A 100 -11.92 2.11 -13.27
C ILE A 100 -11.75 2.16 -11.75
N GLY A 101 -12.37 3.13 -11.07
CA GLY A 101 -12.31 3.24 -9.60
C GLY A 101 -12.91 2.03 -8.87
N SER A 102 -13.96 1.42 -9.41
CA SER A 102 -14.57 0.22 -8.81
C SER A 102 -13.68 -1.01 -8.95
N PHE A 103 -12.89 -1.11 -10.02
CA PHE A 103 -11.92 -2.20 -10.19
C PHE A 103 -10.79 -2.10 -9.17
N ALA A 104 -10.23 -0.90 -8.95
CA ALA A 104 -9.18 -0.69 -7.95
C ALA A 104 -9.61 -1.15 -6.55
N GLN A 105 -10.83 -0.76 -6.13
CA GLN A 105 -11.40 -1.19 -4.85
C GLN A 105 -11.60 -2.70 -4.79
N ARG A 106 -12.20 -3.30 -5.83
CA ARG A 106 -12.43 -4.74 -5.92
C ARG A 106 -11.11 -5.51 -5.84
N PHE A 107 -10.11 -5.11 -6.62
CA PHE A 107 -8.82 -5.81 -6.64
C PHE A 107 -8.11 -5.74 -5.28
N ALA A 108 -8.19 -4.60 -4.59
CA ALA A 108 -7.57 -4.42 -3.28
C ALA A 108 -8.19 -5.32 -2.17
N THR A 109 -9.40 -5.85 -2.38
CA THR A 109 -10.05 -6.75 -1.39
C THR A 109 -9.80 -8.24 -1.68
N LEU A 110 -9.14 -8.58 -2.79
CA LEU A 110 -8.89 -9.97 -3.14
C LEU A 110 -7.83 -10.59 -2.22
N PRO A 111 -8.01 -11.86 -1.81
CA PRO A 111 -7.04 -12.54 -0.95
C PRO A 111 -5.66 -12.62 -1.60
N GLY A 112 -4.63 -12.29 -0.83
CA GLY A 112 -3.23 -12.32 -1.30
C GLY A 112 -2.78 -11.04 -2.02
N VAL A 113 -3.66 -10.11 -2.31
CA VAL A 113 -3.28 -8.81 -2.88
C VAL A 113 -2.63 -7.96 -1.81
N LEU A 114 -1.43 -7.48 -2.10
CA LEU A 114 -0.63 -6.60 -1.24
C LEU A 114 -0.83 -5.13 -1.65
N ASN A 115 -0.73 -4.84 -2.95
CA ASN A 115 -0.89 -3.49 -3.48
C ASN A 115 -1.62 -3.51 -4.82
N VAL A 116 -2.34 -2.43 -5.12
CA VAL A 116 -2.95 -2.17 -6.43
C VAL A 116 -2.52 -0.80 -6.89
N PHE A 117 -1.88 -0.74 -8.05
CA PHE A 117 -1.48 0.50 -8.70
C PHE A 117 -2.40 0.72 -9.90
N PHE A 118 -2.99 1.91 -9.99
CA PHE A 118 -3.63 2.38 -11.21
C PHE A 118 -2.61 3.19 -12.00
N LEU A 119 -2.45 2.86 -13.28
CA LEU A 119 -1.38 3.37 -14.12
C LEU A 119 -1.93 4.21 -15.28
N ALA A 120 -1.13 5.16 -15.71
CA ALA A 120 -1.31 5.84 -16.97
C ALA A 120 -0.33 5.22 -17.98
N GLY A 121 -0.78 4.29 -18.82
CA GLY A 121 0.09 3.58 -19.76
C GLY A 121 -0.64 2.52 -20.57
N VAL A 122 0.09 1.51 -21.03
CA VAL A 122 -0.44 0.40 -21.80
C VAL A 122 -1.39 -0.45 -20.98
N ASP A 123 -1.02 -0.71 -19.73
CA ASP A 123 -1.85 -1.43 -18.78
C ASP A 123 -2.56 -0.43 -17.84
N ASP A 124 -3.77 -0.78 -17.43
CA ASP A 124 -4.58 0.05 -16.55
C ASP A 124 -4.22 -0.17 -15.07
N PHE A 125 -3.83 -1.42 -14.71
CA PHE A 125 -3.46 -1.76 -13.33
C PHE A 125 -2.22 -2.64 -13.27
N GLN A 126 -1.49 -2.50 -12.16
CA GLN A 126 -0.59 -3.53 -11.65
C GLN A 126 -1.06 -3.98 -10.27
N ILE A 127 -1.19 -5.29 -10.09
CA ILE A 127 -1.60 -5.93 -8.84
C ILE A 127 -0.37 -6.66 -8.30
N HIS A 128 0.19 -6.16 -7.20
CA HIS A 128 1.22 -6.87 -6.44
C HIS A 128 0.53 -7.83 -5.48
N MET A 129 0.85 -9.11 -5.58
CA MET A 129 0.21 -10.14 -4.80
C MET A 129 1.19 -11.21 -4.30
N ALA A 130 0.78 -11.90 -3.24
CA ALA A 130 1.48 -13.07 -2.71
C ALA A 130 0.58 -14.31 -2.80
N ALA A 131 1.13 -15.41 -3.32
CA ALA A 131 0.45 -16.68 -3.53
C ALA A 131 1.16 -17.81 -2.78
N LYS A 132 0.43 -18.90 -2.51
CA LYS A 132 0.97 -20.11 -1.84
C LYS A 132 1.83 -20.94 -2.78
N SER A 133 1.49 -20.96 -4.07
CA SER A 133 2.14 -21.77 -5.09
C SER A 133 1.87 -21.18 -6.48
N PRO A 134 2.57 -21.66 -7.53
CA PRO A 134 2.27 -21.31 -8.91
C PRO A 134 0.83 -21.62 -9.33
N ASP A 135 0.26 -22.73 -8.83
CA ASP A 135 -1.13 -23.09 -9.11
C ASP A 135 -2.11 -22.12 -8.43
N ASP A 136 -1.85 -21.69 -7.19
CA ASP A 136 -2.65 -20.68 -6.48
C ASP A 136 -2.62 -19.33 -7.25
N LEU A 137 -1.44 -18.95 -7.75
CA LEU A 137 -1.29 -17.76 -8.59
C LEU A 137 -2.07 -17.84 -9.89
N ARG A 138 -1.94 -18.97 -10.62
CA ARG A 138 -2.70 -19.22 -11.85
C ARG A 138 -4.20 -19.16 -11.60
N ASP A 139 -4.66 -19.84 -10.55
CA ASP A 139 -6.08 -19.88 -10.16
C ASP A 139 -6.59 -18.47 -9.82
N PHE A 140 -5.80 -17.68 -9.11
CA PHE A 140 -6.14 -16.28 -8.82
C PHE A 140 -6.35 -15.48 -10.09
N VAL A 141 -5.40 -15.54 -11.04
CA VAL A 141 -5.45 -14.79 -12.31
C VAL A 141 -6.67 -15.23 -13.12
N VAL A 142 -6.89 -16.54 -13.28
CA VAL A 142 -8.01 -17.05 -14.06
C VAL A 142 -9.34 -16.65 -13.46
N LYS A 143 -9.55 -16.91 -12.16
CA LYS A 143 -10.85 -16.71 -11.51
C LYS A 143 -11.20 -15.23 -11.31
N ASN A 144 -10.22 -14.40 -10.98
CA ASN A 144 -10.50 -13.02 -10.57
C ASN A 144 -10.30 -11.99 -11.69
N LEU A 145 -9.49 -12.31 -12.69
CA LEU A 145 -9.09 -11.39 -13.75
C LEU A 145 -9.53 -11.89 -15.13
N SER A 146 -8.91 -12.97 -15.65
CA SER A 146 -9.09 -13.41 -17.04
C SER A 146 -10.50 -13.92 -17.36
N ALA A 147 -11.25 -14.42 -16.38
CA ALA A 147 -12.65 -14.80 -16.57
C ALA A 147 -13.60 -13.61 -16.74
N SER A 148 -13.14 -12.38 -16.43
CA SER A 148 -13.97 -11.18 -16.54
C SER A 148 -14.00 -10.68 -17.99
N ARG A 149 -15.21 -10.43 -18.52
CA ARG A 149 -15.40 -9.80 -19.83
C ARG A 149 -14.88 -8.34 -19.89
N ASP A 150 -14.64 -7.74 -18.74
CA ASP A 150 -14.12 -6.38 -18.60
C ASP A 150 -12.59 -6.33 -18.75
N VAL A 151 -11.90 -7.48 -18.63
CA VAL A 151 -10.45 -7.60 -18.76
C VAL A 151 -10.10 -7.97 -20.20
N ALA A 152 -9.23 -7.18 -20.83
CA ALA A 152 -8.75 -7.41 -22.19
C ALA A 152 -7.53 -8.34 -22.21
N ALA A 153 -6.62 -8.15 -21.27
CA ALA A 153 -5.38 -8.92 -21.15
C ALA A 153 -4.84 -8.90 -19.73
N THR A 154 -4.07 -9.93 -19.40
CA THR A 154 -3.27 -10.02 -18.17
C THR A 154 -1.88 -10.50 -18.51
N GLU A 155 -0.86 -9.96 -17.83
CA GLU A 155 0.52 -10.42 -17.88
C GLU A 155 0.99 -10.65 -16.45
N THR A 156 1.65 -11.79 -16.18
CA THR A 156 2.09 -12.17 -14.84
C THR A 156 3.61 -12.26 -14.80
N ASN A 157 4.23 -11.44 -13.96
CA ASN A 157 5.66 -11.40 -13.74
C ASN A 157 5.96 -11.84 -12.30
N LEU A 158 6.79 -12.88 -12.15
CA LEU A 158 7.24 -13.33 -10.83
C LEU A 158 8.28 -12.35 -10.27
N ILE A 159 8.18 -12.08 -8.98
CA ILE A 159 9.15 -11.29 -8.24
C ILE A 159 10.16 -12.26 -7.64
N PHE A 160 11.43 -12.13 -8.05
CA PHE A 160 12.52 -12.88 -7.44
C PHE A 160 13.06 -12.20 -6.18
N GLU A 161 13.07 -10.87 -6.18
CA GLU A 161 13.52 -10.06 -5.06
C GLU A 161 12.77 -8.72 -5.05
N HIS A 162 12.41 -8.25 -3.86
CA HIS A 162 11.82 -6.94 -3.64
C HIS A 162 12.69 -6.15 -2.67
N ILE A 163 13.23 -5.03 -3.15
CA ILE A 163 14.06 -4.12 -2.35
C ILE A 163 13.27 -2.84 -2.13
N THR A 164 13.00 -2.52 -0.87
CA THR A 164 12.32 -1.26 -0.52
C THR A 164 13.33 -0.13 -0.50
N GLY A 165 13.08 0.90 -1.29
CA GLY A 165 13.86 2.14 -1.28
C GLY A 165 13.47 3.06 -0.12
N THR A 166 14.34 4.02 0.21
CA THR A 166 14.07 5.10 1.16
C THR A 166 13.54 6.32 0.43
N LEU A 167 12.47 6.93 0.96
CA LEU A 167 11.91 8.17 0.41
C LEU A 167 12.62 9.42 0.92
N LEU A 168 13.33 9.35 2.07
CA LEU A 168 13.98 10.46 2.77
C LEU A 168 15.46 10.21 3.00
#